data_2bde42a5def5bc208086834143afe746
#
_entry.id   2bde42a5def5bc208086834143afe746
#
_cell.length_a   1.000
_cell.length_b   1.000
_cell.length_c   1.000
_cell.angle_alpha   90.00
_cell.angle_beta   90.00
_cell.angle_gamma   90.00
#
_symmetry.space_group_name_H-M   'P 1'
#
loop_
_entity.id
_entity.type
_entity.pdbx_description
1 polymer ?
#
loop_
_entity_poly.entity_id
_entity_poly.type
_entity_poly.pdbx_seq_one_letter_code
_entity_poly.pdbx_strand_id
1 'polypeptide(L)'
;FKQPMKTATKTPIVILNGFLGSGKTTLFINLLAQSKKKNIPVCAIVNDMSELDVDGELIGNTEIVENNKQILESINSCVLSSKKGIKKLDEAIQKLLSNQTPELIIIETSGSCHPMPLIEFFKNHKQTMLTGVFALVDSLMLAHDYNYGEKLIPRMQQNIAQGKRD
;
A
#
# COMPACT_ATOMS: atom_id res chain seq x y z
N PHE A 1 18.14 -36.97 -16.62
CA PHE A 1 18.41 -35.77 -15.80
C PHE A 1 17.10 -34.97 -15.68
N LYS A 2 16.40 -35.08 -14.52
CA LYS A 2 15.28 -34.19 -14.21
C LYS A 2 15.86 -32.82 -13.83
N GLN A 3 15.57 -31.79 -14.63
CA GLN A 3 15.84 -30.41 -14.23
C GLN A 3 15.11 -30.15 -12.91
N PRO A 4 15.75 -29.47 -11.92
CA PRO A 4 15.05 -29.08 -10.69
C PRO A 4 13.92 -28.14 -11.07
N MET A 5 12.69 -28.47 -10.65
CA MET A 5 11.54 -27.56 -10.78
C MET A 5 11.94 -26.23 -10.11
N LYS A 6 12.02 -25.14 -10.89
CA LYS A 6 12.14 -23.80 -10.36
C LYS A 6 10.92 -23.59 -9.45
N THR A 7 11.14 -23.58 -8.15
CA THR A 7 10.14 -23.08 -7.20
C THR A 7 9.79 -21.65 -7.65
N ALA A 8 8.56 -21.43 -8.05
CA ALA A 8 8.11 -20.10 -8.45
C ALA A 8 8.35 -19.15 -7.28
N THR A 9 9.28 -18.22 -7.44
CA THR A 9 9.60 -17.23 -6.41
C THR A 9 8.40 -16.30 -6.29
N LYS A 10 7.88 -16.16 -5.07
CA LYS A 10 6.77 -15.23 -4.79
C LYS A 10 7.23 -13.79 -5.03
N THR A 11 6.37 -12.98 -5.66
CA THR A 11 6.65 -11.55 -5.86
C THR A 11 6.59 -10.80 -4.52
N PRO A 12 7.63 -10.04 -4.16
CA PRO A 12 7.64 -9.21 -2.96
C PRO A 12 6.56 -8.13 -2.99
N ILE A 13 5.94 -7.86 -1.85
CA ILE A 13 4.97 -6.78 -1.65
C ILE A 13 5.40 -5.88 -0.51
N VAL A 14 5.25 -4.57 -0.71
CA VAL A 14 5.39 -3.54 0.30
C VAL A 14 4.09 -2.76 0.41
N ILE A 15 3.64 -2.52 1.65
CA ILE A 15 2.46 -1.71 1.95
C ILE A 15 2.91 -0.37 2.54
N LEU A 16 2.41 0.73 1.97
CA LEU A 16 2.52 2.08 2.52
C LEU A 16 1.20 2.42 3.23
N ASN A 17 1.27 2.58 4.53
CA ASN A 17 0.14 2.91 5.40
C ASN A 17 0.43 4.20 6.18
N GLY A 18 -0.60 4.86 6.67
CA GLY A 18 -0.50 6.10 7.45
C GLY A 18 -1.71 7.00 7.23
N PHE A 19 -1.91 7.96 8.10
CA PHE A 19 -3.02 8.92 8.00
C PHE A 19 -2.93 9.81 6.77
N LEU A 20 -4.03 10.48 6.44
CA LEU A 20 -4.06 11.54 5.44
C LEU A 20 -3.02 12.62 5.77
N GLY A 21 -2.30 13.12 4.77
CA GLY A 21 -1.26 14.13 4.96
C GLY A 21 0.09 13.62 5.50
N SER A 22 0.22 12.32 5.84
CA SER A 22 1.48 11.76 6.37
C SER A 22 2.61 11.59 5.34
N GLY A 23 2.38 11.96 4.07
CA GLY A 23 3.38 11.85 3.01
C GLY A 23 3.41 10.51 2.27
N LYS A 24 2.39 9.65 2.39
CA LYS A 24 2.31 8.35 1.69
C LYS A 24 2.47 8.51 0.19
N THR A 25 1.64 9.38 -0.41
CA THR A 25 1.63 9.64 -1.84
C THR A 25 2.97 10.18 -2.33
N THR A 26 3.57 11.11 -1.59
CA THR A 26 4.91 11.63 -1.91
C THR A 26 5.97 10.53 -1.91
N LEU A 27 5.99 9.69 -0.88
CA LEU A 27 6.91 8.54 -0.82
C LEU A 27 6.64 7.56 -1.97
N PHE A 28 5.38 7.24 -2.24
CA PHE A 28 4.96 6.34 -3.30
C PHE A 28 5.47 6.80 -4.68
N ILE A 29 5.23 8.06 -5.04
CA ILE A 29 5.69 8.66 -6.30
C ILE A 29 7.22 8.62 -6.40
N ASN A 30 7.92 8.97 -5.31
CA ASN A 30 9.38 8.93 -5.29
C ASN A 30 9.94 7.51 -5.48
N LEU A 31 9.30 6.50 -4.88
CA LEU A 31 9.70 5.10 -5.07
C LEU A 31 9.52 4.66 -6.51
N LEU A 32 8.39 5.01 -7.16
CA LEU A 32 8.17 4.72 -8.58
C LEU A 32 9.19 5.43 -9.48
N ALA A 33 9.47 6.70 -9.23
CA ALA A 33 10.47 7.45 -9.98
C ALA A 33 11.87 6.85 -9.85
N GLN A 34 12.27 6.45 -8.64
CA GLN A 34 13.55 5.80 -8.41
C GLN A 34 13.65 4.41 -9.06
N SER A 35 12.57 3.62 -9.02
CA SER A 35 12.53 2.30 -9.65
C SER A 35 12.72 2.43 -11.16
N LYS A 36 12.03 3.40 -11.80
CA LYS A 36 12.20 3.71 -13.22
C LYS A 36 13.64 4.09 -13.55
N LYS A 37 14.24 4.99 -12.75
CA LYS A 37 15.64 5.43 -12.93
C LYS A 37 16.64 4.27 -12.83
N LYS A 38 16.35 3.28 -12.00
CA LYS A 38 17.19 2.10 -11.79
C LYS A 38 16.83 0.91 -12.69
N ASN A 39 15.83 1.06 -13.57
CA ASN A 39 15.28 -0.02 -14.41
C ASN A 39 14.82 -1.25 -13.62
N ILE A 40 14.27 -1.03 -12.42
CA ILE A 40 13.67 -2.10 -11.60
C ILE A 40 12.18 -2.19 -11.97
N PRO A 41 11.68 -3.33 -12.45
CA PRO A 41 10.27 -3.49 -12.79
C PRO A 41 9.42 -3.54 -11.52
N VAL A 42 8.70 -2.45 -11.27
CA VAL A 42 7.80 -2.28 -10.12
C VAL A 42 6.39 -2.07 -10.61
N CYS A 43 5.44 -2.80 -10.01
CA CYS A 43 4.01 -2.53 -10.15
C CYS A 43 3.47 -1.82 -8.92
N ALA A 44 2.33 -1.15 -9.07
CA ALA A 44 1.73 -0.36 -8.03
C ALA A 44 0.21 -0.56 -7.94
N ILE A 45 -0.30 -0.54 -6.72
CA ILE A 45 -1.74 -0.54 -6.43
C ILE A 45 -2.03 0.64 -5.52
N VAL A 46 -2.98 1.49 -5.92
CA VAL A 46 -3.38 2.67 -5.16
C VAL A 46 -4.82 2.52 -4.70
N ASN A 47 -5.06 2.75 -3.42
CA ASN A 47 -6.39 2.80 -2.86
C ASN A 47 -6.84 4.26 -2.74
N ASP A 48 -7.78 4.63 -3.57
CA ASP A 48 -8.35 5.97 -3.68
C ASP A 48 -7.47 6.99 -4.40
N MET A 49 -7.62 7.01 -5.73
CA MET A 49 -6.92 7.96 -6.61
C MET A 49 -7.26 9.43 -6.30
N SER A 50 -8.34 9.73 -5.56
CA SER A 50 -8.69 11.11 -5.21
C SER A 50 -7.67 11.77 -4.29
N GLU A 51 -6.92 10.99 -3.51
CA GLU A 51 -5.78 11.49 -2.73
C GLU A 51 -4.59 11.89 -3.62
N LEU A 52 -4.48 11.33 -4.82
CA LEU A 52 -3.46 11.67 -5.81
C LEU A 52 -3.72 13.00 -6.51
N ASP A 53 -5.00 13.40 -6.64
CA ASP A 53 -5.40 14.61 -7.39
C ASP A 53 -5.35 15.90 -6.56
N VAL A 54 -5.22 15.82 -5.22
CA VAL A 54 -5.44 16.96 -4.32
C VAL A 54 -4.29 17.97 -4.32
N ASP A 55 -3.06 17.57 -4.60
CA ASP A 55 -1.90 18.44 -4.37
C ASP A 55 -1.26 19.05 -5.63
N GLY A 56 -1.84 18.87 -6.82
CA GLY A 56 -1.28 19.47 -8.05
C GLY A 56 0.18 19.06 -8.38
N GLU A 57 0.85 18.37 -7.49
CA GLU A 57 2.21 17.85 -7.69
C GLU A 57 2.26 16.70 -8.71
N LEU A 58 1.10 16.06 -8.95
CA LEU A 58 1.00 15.01 -9.96
C LEU A 58 1.08 15.54 -11.39
N ILE A 59 0.79 16.82 -11.63
CA ILE A 59 0.85 17.42 -12.98
C ILE A 59 2.27 17.32 -13.57
N GLY A 60 3.30 17.41 -12.74
CA GLY A 60 4.69 17.19 -13.15
C GLY A 60 5.11 15.72 -13.32
N ASN A 61 4.34 14.79 -12.77
CA ASN A 61 4.61 13.34 -12.82
C ASN A 61 3.55 12.56 -13.61
N THR A 62 2.64 13.23 -14.31
CA THR A 62 1.59 12.64 -15.13
C THR A 62 2.17 11.71 -16.19
N GLU A 63 3.38 12.00 -16.70
CA GLU A 63 4.10 11.10 -17.60
C GLU A 63 4.44 9.74 -16.97
N ILE A 64 4.67 9.68 -15.65
CA ILE A 64 4.93 8.42 -14.95
C ILE A 64 3.65 7.59 -14.86
N VAL A 65 2.50 8.24 -14.65
CA VAL A 65 1.19 7.58 -14.53
C VAL A 65 0.60 7.27 -15.91
N GLU A 66 0.63 8.21 -16.86
CA GLU A 66 0.04 8.05 -18.18
C GLU A 66 0.78 7.06 -19.07
N ASN A 67 2.13 7.06 -19.03
CA ASN A 67 2.93 6.11 -19.80
C ASN A 67 2.99 4.70 -19.18
N ASN A 68 2.45 4.50 -17.96
CA ASN A 68 2.58 3.24 -17.23
C ASN A 68 1.23 2.64 -16.79
N LYS A 69 0.16 2.85 -17.56
CA LYS A 69 -1.18 2.24 -17.27
C LYS A 69 -1.16 0.72 -17.09
N GLN A 70 -0.12 0.04 -17.59
CA GLN A 70 0.02 -1.41 -17.42
C GLN A 70 0.59 -1.83 -16.07
N ILE A 71 1.25 -0.92 -15.34
CA ILE A 71 1.91 -1.21 -14.07
C ILE A 71 1.18 -0.63 -12.85
N LEU A 72 0.12 0.16 -13.08
CA LEU A 72 -0.65 0.82 -12.02
C LEU A 72 -2.10 0.34 -12.04
N GLU A 73 -2.58 -0.17 -10.94
CA GLU A 73 -3.99 -0.49 -10.69
C GLU A 73 -4.56 0.41 -9.60
N SER A 74 -5.77 0.88 -9.81
CA SER A 74 -6.50 1.71 -8.85
C SER A 74 -7.69 0.95 -8.28
N ILE A 75 -7.85 1.00 -6.96
CA ILE A 75 -8.98 0.41 -6.25
C ILE A 75 -9.76 1.52 -5.56
N ASN A 76 -10.92 1.85 -6.10
CA ASN A 76 -11.78 2.90 -5.61
C ASN A 76 -13.04 2.36 -4.93
N SER A 77 -13.70 3.20 -4.15
CA SER A 77 -14.99 2.93 -3.52
C SER A 77 -15.00 1.84 -2.45
N CYS A 78 -13.84 1.51 -1.88
CA CYS A 78 -13.74 0.66 -0.70
C CYS A 78 -12.37 0.79 -0.03
N VAL A 79 -12.34 0.61 1.28
CA VAL A 79 -11.10 0.50 2.03
C VAL A 79 -10.51 -0.89 1.81
N LEU A 80 -9.21 -1.00 1.55
CA LEU A 80 -8.55 -2.28 1.27
C LEU A 80 -8.69 -3.30 2.41
N SER A 81 -8.76 -2.87 3.65
CA SER A 81 -8.95 -3.75 4.81
C SER A 81 -10.35 -4.35 4.94
N SER A 82 -11.32 -3.92 4.14
CA SER A 82 -12.66 -4.53 4.09
C SER A 82 -12.66 -5.84 3.30
N LYS A 83 -13.67 -6.70 3.52
CA LYS A 83 -13.84 -7.94 2.73
C LYS A 83 -13.91 -7.67 1.23
N LYS A 84 -14.62 -6.59 0.82
CA LYS A 84 -14.70 -6.16 -0.57
C LYS A 84 -13.35 -5.65 -1.08
N GLY A 85 -12.61 -4.91 -0.23
CA GLY A 85 -11.28 -4.39 -0.55
C GLY A 85 -10.27 -5.51 -0.77
N ILE A 86 -10.22 -6.50 0.11
CA ILE A 86 -9.34 -7.68 -0.03
C ILE A 86 -9.61 -8.42 -1.34
N LYS A 87 -10.88 -8.62 -1.71
CA LYS A 87 -11.22 -9.27 -2.98
C LYS A 87 -10.73 -8.47 -4.18
N LYS A 88 -10.99 -7.16 -4.21
CA LYS A 88 -10.50 -6.29 -5.28
C LYS A 88 -8.97 -6.22 -5.34
N LEU A 89 -8.31 -6.26 -4.18
CA LEU A 89 -6.86 -6.31 -4.09
C LEU A 89 -6.31 -7.58 -4.73
N ASP A 90 -6.91 -8.74 -4.45
CA ASP A 90 -6.52 -10.00 -5.08
C ASP A 90 -6.70 -9.95 -6.61
N GLU A 91 -7.85 -9.46 -7.09
CA GLU A 91 -8.12 -9.28 -8.52
C GLU A 91 -7.08 -8.36 -9.19
N ALA A 92 -6.71 -7.25 -8.54
CA ALA A 92 -5.69 -6.33 -9.05
C ALA A 92 -4.29 -6.98 -9.11
N ILE A 93 -3.91 -7.73 -8.08
CA ILE A 93 -2.66 -8.49 -8.05
C ILE A 93 -2.63 -9.51 -9.19
N GLN A 94 -3.69 -10.30 -9.37
CA GLN A 94 -3.78 -11.28 -10.45
C GLN A 94 -3.63 -10.62 -11.83
N LYS A 95 -4.28 -9.49 -12.03
CA LYS A 95 -4.19 -8.72 -13.27
C LYS A 95 -2.76 -8.23 -13.55
N LEU A 96 -2.09 -7.66 -12.53
CA LEU A 96 -0.70 -7.22 -12.66
C LEU A 96 0.23 -8.39 -12.99
N LEU A 97 0.11 -9.51 -12.27
CA LEU A 97 0.98 -10.68 -12.45
C LEU A 97 0.71 -11.45 -13.77
N SER A 98 -0.49 -11.32 -14.36
CA SER A 98 -0.79 -11.89 -15.67
C SER A 98 -0.15 -11.12 -16.82
N ASN A 99 0.07 -9.82 -16.64
CA ASN A 99 0.60 -8.93 -17.65
C ASN A 99 2.13 -8.74 -17.57
N GLN A 100 2.68 -8.92 -16.38
CA GLN A 100 4.09 -8.61 -16.08
C GLN A 100 4.67 -9.55 -15.01
N THR A 101 6.00 -9.53 -14.91
CA THR A 101 6.75 -10.19 -13.82
C THR A 101 7.50 -9.13 -12.99
N PRO A 102 6.81 -8.40 -12.10
CA PRO A 102 7.46 -7.36 -11.32
C PRO A 102 8.40 -7.96 -10.26
N GLU A 103 9.49 -7.24 -9.98
CA GLU A 103 10.38 -7.53 -8.87
C GLU A 103 9.80 -7.07 -7.52
N LEU A 104 8.85 -6.12 -7.56
CA LEU A 104 8.17 -5.57 -6.38
C LEU A 104 6.79 -5.05 -6.76
N ILE A 105 5.82 -5.24 -5.86
CA ILE A 105 4.53 -4.55 -5.90
C ILE A 105 4.44 -3.62 -4.70
N ILE A 106 4.17 -2.33 -4.95
CA ILE A 106 3.95 -1.32 -3.91
C ILE A 106 2.44 -1.07 -3.80
N ILE A 107 1.90 -1.16 -2.59
CA ILE A 107 0.49 -0.90 -2.30
C ILE A 107 0.41 0.34 -1.44
N GLU A 108 -0.23 1.40 -1.94
CA GLU A 108 -0.60 2.56 -1.14
C GLU A 108 -2.03 2.38 -0.63
N THR A 109 -2.21 2.50 0.69
CA THR A 109 -3.52 2.39 1.34
C THR A 109 -4.13 3.77 1.60
N SER A 110 -5.47 3.85 1.66
CA SER A 110 -6.14 5.03 2.17
C SER A 110 -5.80 5.28 3.64
N GLY A 111 -5.94 6.54 4.10
CA GLY A 111 -5.64 6.93 5.47
C GLY A 111 -6.44 6.21 6.55
N SER A 112 -7.59 5.65 6.20
CA SER A 112 -8.47 4.88 7.10
C SER A 112 -8.24 3.37 7.08
N CYS A 113 -7.27 2.89 6.29
CA CYS A 113 -7.02 1.46 6.13
C CYS A 113 -6.30 0.88 7.36
N HIS A 114 -6.88 -0.15 7.95
CA HIS A 114 -6.22 -0.92 9.00
C HIS A 114 -5.29 -1.98 8.37
N PRO A 115 -4.00 -2.06 8.75
CA PRO A 115 -3.04 -2.93 8.06
C PRO A 115 -3.22 -4.42 8.36
N MET A 116 -3.78 -4.79 9.53
CA MET A 116 -3.84 -6.20 9.95
C MET A 116 -4.57 -7.13 8.98
N PRO A 117 -5.75 -6.79 8.42
CA PRO A 117 -6.41 -7.65 7.45
C PRO A 117 -5.57 -7.91 6.19
N LEU A 118 -4.77 -6.93 5.77
CA LEU A 118 -3.84 -7.08 4.63
C LEU A 118 -2.70 -8.04 4.99
N ILE A 119 -2.12 -7.89 6.18
CA ILE A 119 -1.06 -8.78 6.67
C ILE A 119 -1.58 -10.23 6.71
N GLU A 120 -2.77 -10.45 7.25
CA GLU A 120 -3.38 -11.79 7.30
C GLU A 120 -3.65 -12.36 5.90
N PHE A 121 -4.13 -11.52 4.97
CA PHE A 121 -4.33 -11.93 3.58
C PHE A 121 -3.02 -12.42 2.93
N PHE A 122 -1.92 -11.67 3.10
CA PHE A 122 -0.65 -12.01 2.48
C PHE A 122 0.08 -13.18 3.13
N LYS A 123 -0.20 -13.54 4.38
CA LYS A 123 0.41 -14.73 5.03
C LYS A 123 0.25 -16.00 4.20
N ASN A 124 -0.92 -16.17 3.58
CA ASN A 124 -1.27 -17.36 2.84
C ASN A 124 -1.37 -17.15 1.33
N HIS A 125 -1.02 -15.96 0.83
CA HIS A 125 -1.10 -15.68 -0.60
C HIS A 125 -0.09 -16.51 -1.39
N LYS A 126 -0.55 -17.14 -2.49
CA LYS A 126 0.25 -18.13 -3.22
C LYS A 126 1.36 -17.52 -4.05
N GLN A 127 1.10 -16.39 -4.69
CA GLN A 127 1.97 -15.78 -5.70
C GLN A 127 2.80 -14.61 -5.17
N THR A 128 2.44 -14.07 -4.02
CA THR A 128 3.11 -12.90 -3.44
C THR A 128 3.54 -13.13 -2.01
N MET A 129 4.52 -12.35 -1.55
CA MET A 129 5.05 -12.38 -0.20
C MET A 129 5.15 -10.96 0.35
N LEU A 130 4.49 -10.70 1.47
CA LEU A 130 4.62 -9.42 2.17
C LEU A 130 6.02 -9.31 2.77
N THR A 131 6.78 -8.31 2.32
CA THR A 131 8.16 -8.05 2.77
C THR A 131 8.27 -6.88 3.72
N GLY A 132 7.29 -5.97 3.72
CA GLY A 132 7.29 -4.84 4.63
C GLY A 132 5.97 -4.09 4.68
N VAL A 133 5.70 -3.48 5.83
CA VAL A 133 4.64 -2.50 6.04
C VAL A 133 5.30 -1.25 6.60
N PHE A 134 5.23 -0.15 5.84
CA PHE A 134 5.74 1.14 6.26
C PHE A 134 4.59 2.00 6.75
N ALA A 135 4.59 2.33 8.03
CA ALA A 135 3.64 3.27 8.61
C ALA A 135 4.26 4.67 8.61
N LEU A 136 3.69 5.56 7.79
CA LEU A 136 4.11 6.94 7.73
C LEU A 136 3.37 7.76 8.78
N VAL A 137 4.10 8.54 9.53
CA VAL A 137 3.57 9.38 10.61
C VAL A 137 3.94 10.83 10.33
N ASP A 138 2.95 11.71 10.35
CA ASP A 138 3.17 13.14 10.35
C ASP A 138 3.71 13.56 11.73
N SER A 139 4.95 14.05 11.74
CA SER A 139 5.63 14.45 13.00
C SER A 139 4.99 15.66 13.67
N LEU A 140 4.42 16.58 12.89
CA LEU A 140 3.74 17.75 13.44
C LEU A 140 2.42 17.33 14.09
N MET A 141 1.64 16.51 13.42
CA MET A 141 0.40 15.96 13.96
C MET A 141 0.67 15.10 15.21
N LEU A 142 1.73 14.28 15.20
CA LEU A 142 2.13 13.50 16.37
C LEU A 142 2.49 14.40 17.56
N ALA A 143 3.22 15.48 17.32
CA ALA A 143 3.64 16.41 18.38
C ALA A 143 2.47 17.24 18.92
N HIS A 144 1.60 17.75 18.05
CA HIS A 144 0.54 18.67 18.45
C HIS A 144 -0.74 17.97 18.90
N ASP A 145 -1.18 16.97 18.17
CA ASP A 145 -2.48 16.33 18.41
C ASP A 145 -2.37 15.17 19.39
N TYR A 146 -1.25 14.47 19.40
CA TYR A 146 -1.06 13.25 20.19
C TYR A 146 0.00 13.39 21.29
N ASN A 147 0.54 14.60 21.50
CA ASN A 147 1.55 14.89 22.53
C ASN A 147 2.65 13.81 22.57
N TYR A 148 3.24 13.55 21.40
CA TYR A 148 4.28 12.51 21.18
C TYR A 148 3.84 11.08 21.56
N GLY A 149 2.54 10.81 21.56
CA GLY A 149 1.99 9.49 21.90
C GLY A 149 1.79 9.24 23.41
N GLU A 150 2.01 10.24 24.25
CA GLU A 150 1.80 10.10 25.70
C GLU A 150 0.33 9.91 26.11
N LYS A 151 -0.61 10.32 25.26
CA LYS A 151 -2.05 10.19 25.53
C LYS A 151 -2.70 9.37 24.44
N LEU A 152 -3.13 8.16 24.78
CA LEU A 152 -4.08 7.43 23.97
C LEU A 152 -5.38 8.23 23.88
N ILE A 153 -5.98 8.29 22.69
CA ILE A 153 -7.29 8.92 22.49
C ILE A 153 -8.27 8.30 23.50
N PRO A 154 -9.09 9.09 24.20
CA PRO A 154 -9.99 8.59 25.23
C PRO A 154 -10.85 7.41 24.79
N ARG A 155 -11.27 7.38 23.54
CA ARG A 155 -12.03 6.27 22.95
C ARG A 155 -11.22 4.97 22.88
N MET A 156 -9.94 5.05 22.52
CA MET A 156 -9.04 3.88 22.53
C MET A 156 -8.83 3.36 23.95
N GLN A 157 -8.68 4.26 24.94
CA GLN A 157 -8.57 3.88 26.35
C GLN A 157 -9.83 3.14 26.83
N GLN A 158 -11.01 3.62 26.45
CA GLN A 158 -12.29 2.97 26.78
C GLN A 158 -12.42 1.61 26.09
N ASN A 159 -12.01 1.49 24.83
CA ASN A 159 -12.08 0.22 24.09
C ASN A 159 -11.16 -0.82 24.72
N ILE A 160 -9.92 -0.43 25.05
CA ILE A 160 -8.96 -1.32 25.75
C ILE A 160 -9.55 -1.77 27.10
N ALA A 161 -10.10 -0.85 27.90
CA ALA A 161 -10.71 -1.15 29.20
C ALA A 161 -11.93 -2.08 29.07
N GLN A 162 -12.63 -2.06 27.93
CA GLN A 162 -13.79 -2.92 27.65
C GLN A 162 -13.41 -4.23 26.93
N GLY A 163 -12.12 -4.49 26.70
CA GLY A 163 -11.64 -5.66 25.96
C GLY A 163 -12.08 -5.70 24.49
N LYS A 164 -12.49 -4.56 23.93
CA LYS A 164 -12.86 -4.44 22.53
C LYS A 164 -11.58 -4.27 21.70
N ARG A 165 -11.48 -5.01 20.61
CA ARG A 165 -10.46 -4.77 19.58
C ARG A 165 -10.93 -3.64 18.68
N ASP A 166 -10.08 -2.63 18.48
CA ASP A 166 -10.27 -1.62 17.45
C ASP A 166 -10.06 -2.20 16.05
#